data_84e2d56464dd1258bb373c952961bbee
#
_entry.id   84e2d56464dd1258bb373c952961bbee
#
_cell.length_a   1.000
_cell.length_b   1.000
_cell.length_c   1.000
_cell.angle_alpha   90.00
_cell.angle_beta   90.00
_cell.angle_gamma   90.00
#
_symmetry.space_group_name_H-M   'P 1'
#
loop_
_entity.id
_entity.type
_entity.pdbx_description
1 polymer ?
#
loop_
_entity_poly.entity_id
_entity_poly.type
_entity_poly.pdbx_seq_one_letter_code
_entity_poly.pdbx_strand_id
1 'polypeptide(L)'
;MNKAQKLFKVGLIGTGRISDIYLQNCSKFDGISVDVCGSLNLQESEEKAQKFGVPRVAHPDAIISDPGLDCILNLTIPAAHADISLRSLNAGKHVYSEKPFATNQEDALKILKLAKEKKLKVGNAQDTFLGGRWQTVRRLLDEGKIGTPTGCMAFVGTHGVERHNPNPDFYYQKGGGPLLDLGPYYLTAMVFLMGPIIRVSGMARKTFDKRQIENGPRNGEWMDVEVDTHSLSMFEFESGALGSMTISFDVWDSETPRFEIYGTDGTICIPDPDPVHGANDFHGPVWYRTCLLYTSPSPRDATLSRMPSSA
;
A
#
# COMPACT_ATOMS: atom_id res chain seq x y z
N MET A 1 15.22 -26.37 28.97
CA MET A 1 14.96 -25.01 29.49
C MET A 1 14.66 -24.13 28.29
N ASN A 2 13.38 -23.85 28.01
CA ASN A 2 13.00 -22.87 26.99
C ASN A 2 13.55 -21.51 27.41
N LYS A 3 14.47 -20.94 26.63
CA LYS A 3 14.80 -19.52 26.77
C LYS A 3 13.50 -18.76 26.54
N ALA A 4 12.98 -18.09 27.56
CA ALA A 4 11.87 -17.17 27.38
C ALA A 4 12.22 -16.24 26.22
N GLN A 5 11.48 -16.33 25.11
CA GLN A 5 11.72 -15.50 23.95
C GLN A 5 11.47 -14.05 24.39
N LYS A 6 12.49 -13.21 24.29
CA LYS A 6 12.37 -11.79 24.68
C LYS A 6 11.31 -11.15 23.78
N LEU A 7 10.24 -10.64 24.38
CA LEU A 7 9.21 -9.88 23.66
C LEU A 7 9.82 -8.66 22.99
N PHE A 8 9.50 -8.47 21.72
CA PHE A 8 9.84 -7.28 20.95
C PHE A 8 8.82 -6.19 21.25
N LYS A 9 9.25 -5.14 21.94
CA LYS A 9 8.39 -4.10 22.49
C LYS A 9 8.20 -2.95 21.52
N VAL A 10 6.96 -2.64 21.22
CA VAL A 10 6.56 -1.67 20.20
C VAL A 10 5.83 -0.49 20.85
N GLY A 11 6.22 0.72 20.47
CA GLY A 11 5.45 1.94 20.68
C GLY A 11 4.71 2.33 19.41
N LEU A 12 3.42 2.55 19.49
CA LEU A 12 2.59 2.97 18.36
C LEU A 12 2.33 4.46 18.41
N ILE A 13 2.66 5.17 17.32
CA ILE A 13 2.40 6.60 17.15
C ILE A 13 1.42 6.81 16.00
N GLY A 14 0.27 7.42 16.29
CA GLY A 14 -0.84 7.61 15.36
C GLY A 14 -1.99 6.65 15.64
N THR A 15 -2.99 7.11 16.41
CA THR A 15 -4.15 6.33 16.86
C THR A 15 -5.37 6.49 15.95
N GLY A 16 -5.17 6.92 14.70
CA GLY A 16 -6.22 7.05 13.70
C GLY A 16 -6.84 5.71 13.26
N ARG A 17 -7.68 5.75 12.25
CA ARG A 17 -8.45 4.59 11.76
C ARG A 17 -7.59 3.36 11.47
N ILE A 18 -6.42 3.54 10.85
CA ILE A 18 -5.57 2.42 10.45
C ILE A 18 -4.97 1.66 11.63
N SER A 19 -4.82 2.32 12.80
CA SER A 19 -4.25 1.68 13.98
C SER A 19 -5.05 0.48 14.48
N ASP A 20 -6.35 0.40 14.17
CA ASP A 20 -7.22 -0.71 14.61
C ASP A 20 -6.72 -2.04 14.06
N ILE A 21 -6.43 -2.11 12.77
CA ILE A 21 -5.96 -3.35 12.14
C ILE A 21 -4.56 -3.75 12.63
N TYR A 22 -3.68 -2.76 12.88
CA TYR A 22 -2.35 -3.02 13.42
C TYR A 22 -2.42 -3.56 14.86
N LEU A 23 -3.19 -2.92 15.72
CA LEU A 23 -3.36 -3.38 17.12
C LEU A 23 -3.99 -4.77 17.17
N GLN A 24 -5.03 -5.01 16.35
CA GLN A 24 -5.66 -6.31 16.22
C GLN A 24 -4.70 -7.40 15.74
N ASN A 25 -3.82 -7.07 14.79
CA ASN A 25 -2.89 -8.06 14.25
C ASN A 25 -1.70 -8.27 15.17
N CYS A 26 -1.12 -7.23 15.78
CA CYS A 26 -0.03 -7.37 16.74
C CYS A 26 -0.40 -8.31 17.90
N SER A 27 -1.66 -8.30 18.35
CA SER A 27 -2.12 -9.18 19.42
C SER A 27 -2.15 -10.68 19.07
N LYS A 28 -1.99 -11.03 17.78
CA LYS A 28 -1.97 -12.43 17.30
C LYS A 28 -0.57 -13.05 17.28
N PHE A 29 0.47 -12.26 17.54
CA PHE A 29 1.86 -12.70 17.47
C PHE A 29 2.49 -12.77 18.87
N ASP A 30 2.86 -13.95 19.33
CA ASP A 30 3.45 -14.18 20.65
C ASP A 30 4.79 -13.45 20.91
N GLY A 31 5.47 -13.03 19.84
CA GLY A 31 6.79 -12.37 19.92
C GLY A 31 6.75 -10.85 20.01
N ILE A 32 5.57 -10.22 19.90
CA ILE A 32 5.40 -8.77 19.82
C ILE A 32 4.46 -8.28 20.93
N SER A 33 4.84 -7.15 21.54
CA SER A 33 3.97 -6.46 22.52
C SER A 33 3.87 -4.99 22.12
N VAL A 34 2.65 -4.45 22.01
CA VAL A 34 2.43 -3.00 21.91
C VAL A 34 2.29 -2.46 23.32
N ASP A 35 3.36 -1.90 23.87
CA ASP A 35 3.47 -1.47 25.26
C ASP A 35 2.88 -0.08 25.52
N VAL A 36 2.80 0.75 24.47
CA VAL A 36 2.29 2.13 24.55
C VAL A 36 1.74 2.56 23.19
N CYS A 37 0.68 3.34 23.18
CA CYS A 37 0.21 4.04 22.00
C CYS A 37 -0.03 5.53 22.30
N GLY A 38 -0.02 6.35 21.24
CA GLY A 38 -0.29 7.77 21.40
C GLY A 38 -0.37 8.53 20.09
N SER A 39 -0.96 9.71 20.20
CA SER A 39 -1.07 10.70 19.13
C SER A 39 -1.02 12.10 19.74
N LEU A 40 -1.23 13.13 18.92
CA LEU A 40 -1.41 14.49 19.43
C LEU A 40 -2.72 14.66 20.21
N ASN A 41 -3.71 13.82 19.93
CA ASN A 41 -4.96 13.73 20.68
C ASN A 41 -4.88 12.56 21.68
N LEU A 42 -4.56 12.87 22.94
CA LEU A 42 -4.41 11.85 23.98
C LEU A 42 -5.74 11.19 24.34
N GLN A 43 -6.85 11.90 24.29
CA GLN A 43 -8.17 11.32 24.58
C GLN A 43 -8.53 10.21 23.58
N GLU A 44 -8.34 10.46 22.30
CA GLU A 44 -8.52 9.43 21.25
C GLU A 44 -7.57 8.24 21.47
N SER A 45 -6.37 8.52 21.92
CA SER A 45 -5.37 7.48 22.24
C SER A 45 -5.78 6.63 23.45
N GLU A 46 -6.40 7.23 24.46
CA GLU A 46 -6.95 6.52 25.63
C GLU A 46 -8.10 5.59 25.25
N GLU A 47 -9.04 6.06 24.45
CA GLU A 47 -10.13 5.24 23.91
C GLU A 47 -9.60 4.05 23.12
N LYS A 48 -8.58 4.29 22.29
CA LYS A 48 -7.91 3.27 21.49
C LYS A 48 -7.18 2.24 22.38
N ALA A 49 -6.43 2.72 23.37
CA ALA A 49 -5.71 1.88 24.32
C ALA A 49 -6.67 0.97 25.09
N GLN A 50 -7.79 1.53 25.57
CA GLN A 50 -8.83 0.77 26.27
C GLN A 50 -9.44 -0.31 25.38
N LYS A 51 -9.78 0.04 24.13
CA LYS A 51 -10.39 -0.87 23.15
C LYS A 51 -9.52 -2.09 22.84
N PHE A 52 -8.21 -1.91 22.75
CA PHE A 52 -7.25 -2.94 22.31
C PHE A 52 -6.35 -3.47 23.44
N GLY A 53 -6.54 -3.02 24.68
CA GLY A 53 -5.77 -3.50 25.83
C GLY A 53 -4.31 -3.03 25.83
N VAL A 54 -4.00 -1.87 25.22
CA VAL A 54 -2.65 -1.29 25.28
C VAL A 54 -2.42 -0.71 26.67
N PRO A 55 -1.35 -1.10 27.41
CA PRO A 55 -1.23 -0.79 28.82
C PRO A 55 -0.93 0.68 29.14
N ARG A 56 -0.37 1.44 28.18
CA ARG A 56 0.05 2.83 28.42
C ARG A 56 -0.36 3.73 27.26
N VAL A 57 -0.65 4.98 27.59
CA VAL A 57 -0.84 6.08 26.65
C VAL A 57 0.19 7.18 26.92
N ALA A 58 0.78 7.74 25.88
CA ALA A 58 1.74 8.83 26.03
C ALA A 58 1.78 9.72 24.77
N HIS A 59 2.29 10.95 24.95
CA HIS A 59 2.58 11.83 23.81
C HIS A 59 3.69 11.22 22.92
N PRO A 60 3.67 11.42 21.59
CA PRO A 60 4.68 10.88 20.67
C PRO A 60 6.13 11.08 21.11
N ASP A 61 6.48 12.24 21.66
CA ASP A 61 7.84 12.52 22.15
C ASP A 61 8.26 11.60 23.29
N ALA A 62 7.35 11.32 24.21
CA ALA A 62 7.60 10.41 25.32
C ALA A 62 7.73 8.96 24.84
N ILE A 63 6.96 8.55 23.82
CA ILE A 63 7.05 7.23 23.19
C ILE A 63 8.41 7.08 22.51
N ILE A 64 8.85 8.05 21.70
CA ILE A 64 10.14 8.02 21.01
C ILE A 64 11.30 7.90 22.00
N SER A 65 11.25 8.61 23.12
CA SER A 65 12.31 8.64 24.13
C SER A 65 12.27 7.48 25.14
N ASP A 66 11.23 6.65 25.14
CA ASP A 66 11.10 5.52 26.07
C ASP A 66 12.20 4.45 25.83
N PRO A 67 13.16 4.27 26.74
CA PRO A 67 14.26 3.31 26.57
C PRO A 67 13.81 1.84 26.58
N GLY A 68 12.59 1.57 27.04
CA GLY A 68 12.02 0.24 27.13
C GLY A 68 11.48 -0.31 25.81
N LEU A 69 11.45 0.49 24.74
CA LEU A 69 10.90 0.10 23.43
C LEU A 69 12.00 -0.28 22.47
N ASP A 70 11.77 -1.31 21.68
CA ASP A 70 12.65 -1.77 20.62
C ASP A 70 12.32 -1.12 19.26
N CYS A 71 11.04 -0.81 18.99
CA CYS A 71 10.55 -0.32 17.70
C CYS A 71 9.44 0.72 17.85
N ILE A 72 9.38 1.63 16.90
CA ILE A 72 8.25 2.54 16.71
C ILE A 72 7.45 2.12 15.48
N LEU A 73 6.15 1.92 15.70
CA LEU A 73 5.16 1.73 14.67
C LEU A 73 4.55 3.11 14.34
N ASN A 74 4.96 3.67 13.22
CA ASN A 74 4.61 5.02 12.81
C ASN A 74 3.39 4.99 11.87
N LEU A 75 2.22 5.25 12.42
CA LEU A 75 0.93 5.27 11.73
C LEU A 75 0.36 6.70 11.64
N THR A 76 1.22 7.68 11.61
CA THR A 76 0.85 9.09 11.49
C THR A 76 0.37 9.43 10.07
N ILE A 77 0.11 10.70 9.81
CA ILE A 77 -0.18 11.18 8.46
C ILE A 77 1.11 11.25 7.61
N PRO A 78 1.02 11.16 6.28
CA PRO A 78 2.19 11.17 5.38
C PRO A 78 3.21 12.27 5.65
N ALA A 79 2.74 13.47 5.94
CA ALA A 79 3.60 14.63 6.22
C ALA A 79 4.50 14.45 7.48
N ALA A 80 4.10 13.60 8.43
CA ALA A 80 4.84 13.37 9.67
C ALA A 80 5.73 12.11 9.62
N HIS A 81 5.60 11.25 8.58
CA HIS A 81 6.32 9.98 8.52
C HIS A 81 7.83 10.15 8.65
N ALA A 82 8.41 11.09 7.92
CA ALA A 82 9.86 11.28 7.89
C ALA A 82 10.40 11.79 9.24
N ASP A 83 9.76 12.81 9.83
CA ASP A 83 10.17 13.36 11.12
C ASP A 83 10.15 12.31 12.23
N ILE A 84 9.02 11.63 12.40
CA ILE A 84 8.86 10.58 13.42
C ILE A 84 9.87 9.45 13.20
N SER A 85 10.09 9.02 11.95
CA SER A 85 11.04 7.96 11.63
C SER A 85 12.48 8.36 11.95
N LEU A 86 12.91 9.56 11.56
CA LEU A 86 14.26 10.07 11.84
C LEU A 86 14.50 10.23 13.34
N ARG A 87 13.54 10.78 14.08
CA ARG A 87 13.64 10.94 15.53
C ARG A 87 13.69 9.59 16.25
N SER A 88 12.90 8.63 15.81
CA SER A 88 12.89 7.26 16.36
C SER A 88 14.22 6.55 16.12
N LEU A 89 14.78 6.64 14.92
CA LEU A 89 16.11 6.11 14.60
C LEU A 89 17.19 6.80 15.42
N ASN A 90 17.11 8.13 15.62
CA ASN A 90 18.06 8.85 16.46
C ASN A 90 17.99 8.39 17.92
N ALA A 91 16.82 8.04 18.40
CA ALA A 91 16.60 7.46 19.73
C ALA A 91 16.99 5.96 19.83
N GLY A 92 17.57 5.38 18.78
CA GLY A 92 18.03 3.99 18.77
C GLY A 92 16.93 2.95 18.55
N LYS A 93 15.78 3.33 18.01
CA LYS A 93 14.63 2.46 17.76
C LYS A 93 14.60 1.98 16.32
N HIS A 94 14.21 0.73 16.10
CA HIS A 94 13.72 0.30 14.80
C HIS A 94 12.44 1.06 14.43
N VAL A 95 12.12 1.13 13.14
CA VAL A 95 10.91 1.81 12.67
C VAL A 95 10.17 0.93 11.68
N TYR A 96 8.86 0.85 11.85
CA TYR A 96 7.94 0.40 10.81
C TYR A 96 6.93 1.51 10.56
N SER A 97 6.88 2.03 9.34
CA SER A 97 6.05 3.18 9.00
C SER A 97 4.96 2.82 8.02
N GLU A 98 3.80 3.45 8.16
CA GLU A 98 2.79 3.44 7.12
C GLU A 98 3.32 4.07 5.82
N LYS A 99 2.66 3.72 4.72
CA LYS A 99 2.95 4.30 3.40
C LYS A 99 2.34 5.73 3.28
N PRO A 100 2.90 6.58 2.44
CA PRO A 100 4.19 6.45 1.75
C PRO A 100 5.37 6.52 2.74
N PHE A 101 6.51 5.94 2.38
CA PHE A 101 7.71 5.91 3.22
C PHE A 101 8.18 7.32 3.63
N ALA A 102 8.13 8.24 2.68
CA ALA A 102 8.28 9.68 2.85
C ALA A 102 7.54 10.41 1.72
N THR A 103 7.27 11.69 1.88
CA THR A 103 6.60 12.51 0.86
C THR A 103 7.56 13.12 -0.18
N ASN A 104 8.86 12.89 0.00
CA ASN A 104 9.91 13.31 -0.94
C ASN A 104 11.12 12.37 -0.86
N GLN A 105 11.92 12.35 -1.93
CA GLN A 105 13.10 11.49 -2.05
C GLN A 105 14.21 11.83 -1.05
N GLU A 106 14.41 13.10 -0.76
CA GLU A 106 15.49 13.54 0.13
C GLU A 106 15.32 12.96 1.54
N ASP A 107 14.13 13.04 2.08
CA ASP A 107 13.81 12.50 3.41
C ASP A 107 13.86 10.96 3.42
N ALA A 108 13.39 10.30 2.35
CA ALA A 108 13.52 8.86 2.21
C ALA A 108 14.99 8.41 2.27
N LEU A 109 15.88 9.09 1.55
CA LEU A 109 17.32 8.81 1.56
C LEU A 109 17.97 9.08 2.93
N LYS A 110 17.57 10.16 3.63
CA LYS A 110 18.03 10.44 5.00
C LYS A 110 17.67 9.31 5.96
N ILE A 111 16.43 8.82 5.91
CA ILE A 111 15.96 7.72 6.75
C ILE A 111 16.80 6.46 6.49
N LEU A 112 16.97 6.06 5.23
CA LEU A 112 17.73 4.87 4.86
C LEU A 112 19.20 4.98 5.28
N LYS A 113 19.82 6.14 5.08
CA LYS A 113 21.21 6.41 5.48
C LYS A 113 21.36 6.30 6.99
N LEU A 114 20.50 6.98 7.75
CA LEU A 114 20.56 6.97 9.22
C LEU A 114 20.34 5.56 9.79
N ALA A 115 19.37 4.81 9.23
CA ALA A 115 19.12 3.43 9.63
C ALA A 115 20.34 2.54 9.43
N LYS A 116 21.03 2.68 8.27
CA LYS A 116 22.27 1.95 7.96
C LYS A 116 23.40 2.31 8.93
N GLU A 117 23.62 3.60 9.19
CA GLU A 117 24.66 4.10 10.09
C GLU A 117 24.46 3.58 11.53
N LYS A 118 23.21 3.59 12.00
CA LYS A 118 22.87 3.11 13.35
C LYS A 118 22.65 1.60 13.43
N LYS A 119 22.75 0.86 12.30
CA LYS A 119 22.46 -0.58 12.22
C LYS A 119 21.05 -0.94 12.69
N LEU A 120 20.10 -0.04 12.49
CA LEU A 120 18.69 -0.22 12.78
C LEU A 120 17.94 -0.69 11.52
N LYS A 121 16.78 -1.32 11.74
CA LYS A 121 15.89 -1.75 10.64
C LYS A 121 14.79 -0.74 10.43
N VAL A 122 14.44 -0.55 9.17
CA VAL A 122 13.28 0.22 8.74
C VAL A 122 12.42 -0.66 7.85
N GLY A 123 11.13 -0.71 8.12
CA GLY A 123 10.11 -1.34 7.30
C GLY A 123 9.05 -0.32 6.88
N ASN A 124 8.31 -0.64 5.82
CA ASN A 124 7.23 0.20 5.33
C ASN A 124 6.02 -0.64 4.88
N ALA A 125 4.82 -0.09 5.01
CA ALA A 125 3.57 -0.81 5.01
C ALA A 125 2.88 -0.98 3.65
N GLN A 126 3.60 -1.00 2.53
CA GLN A 126 3.02 -1.48 1.27
C GLN A 126 3.03 -3.03 1.26
N ASP A 127 2.15 -3.61 2.03
CA ASP A 127 2.15 -5.03 2.38
C ASP A 127 1.27 -5.91 1.48
N THR A 128 0.46 -5.32 0.59
CA THR A 128 -0.50 -6.03 -0.27
C THR A 128 0.14 -7.16 -1.08
N PHE A 129 1.38 -6.98 -1.56
CA PHE A 129 2.12 -7.99 -2.32
C PHE A 129 2.41 -9.28 -1.49
N LEU A 130 2.32 -9.24 -0.16
CA LEU A 130 2.42 -10.40 0.71
C LEU A 130 1.13 -11.22 0.77
N GLY A 131 0.02 -10.68 0.26
CA GLY A 131 -1.27 -11.39 0.22
C GLY A 131 -1.27 -12.61 -0.69
N GLY A 132 -2.15 -13.56 -0.40
CA GLY A 132 -2.20 -14.87 -1.07
C GLY A 132 -2.34 -14.79 -2.60
N ARG A 133 -3.03 -13.78 -3.11
CA ARG A 133 -3.15 -13.50 -4.54
C ARG A 133 -1.78 -13.22 -5.17
N TRP A 134 -1.03 -12.27 -4.64
CA TRP A 134 0.27 -11.85 -5.15
C TRP A 134 1.33 -12.94 -4.98
N GLN A 135 1.28 -13.69 -3.87
CA GLN A 135 2.14 -14.85 -3.65
C GLN A 135 1.86 -15.98 -4.66
N THR A 136 0.59 -16.13 -5.06
CA THR A 136 0.23 -17.07 -6.14
C THR A 136 0.80 -16.62 -7.48
N VAL A 137 0.71 -15.33 -7.81
CA VAL A 137 1.34 -14.76 -9.02
C VAL A 137 2.85 -15.01 -9.01
N ARG A 138 3.53 -14.72 -7.89
CA ARG A 138 4.98 -14.96 -7.76
C ARG A 138 5.32 -16.43 -8.03
N ARG A 139 4.58 -17.36 -7.42
CA ARG A 139 4.78 -18.79 -7.62
C ARG A 139 4.59 -19.21 -9.09
N LEU A 140 3.56 -18.71 -9.77
CA LEU A 140 3.34 -19.00 -11.19
C LEU A 140 4.51 -18.51 -12.07
N LEU A 141 5.09 -17.36 -11.75
CA LEU A 141 6.28 -16.84 -12.42
C LEU A 141 7.51 -17.72 -12.13
N ASP A 142 7.75 -18.10 -10.88
CA ASP A 142 8.87 -18.94 -10.47
C ASP A 142 8.79 -20.34 -11.09
N GLU A 143 7.58 -20.86 -11.29
CA GLU A 143 7.31 -22.12 -11.98
C GLU A 143 7.41 -22.00 -13.52
N GLY A 144 7.69 -20.80 -14.06
CA GLY A 144 7.81 -20.56 -15.49
C GLY A 144 6.51 -20.74 -16.28
N LYS A 145 5.34 -20.59 -15.64
CA LYS A 145 4.03 -20.88 -16.27
C LYS A 145 3.70 -20.01 -17.47
N ILE A 146 4.26 -18.82 -17.56
CA ILE A 146 4.09 -17.90 -18.70
C ILE A 146 5.37 -17.70 -19.50
N GLY A 147 6.37 -18.57 -19.31
CA GLY A 147 7.70 -18.39 -19.89
C GLY A 147 8.43 -17.19 -19.31
N THR A 148 9.20 -16.48 -20.14
CA THR A 148 9.93 -15.29 -19.71
C THR A 148 8.99 -14.07 -19.69
N PRO A 149 8.85 -13.36 -18.55
CA PRO A 149 8.08 -12.12 -18.50
C PRO A 149 8.63 -11.05 -19.44
N THR A 150 7.78 -10.52 -20.31
CA THR A 150 8.11 -9.50 -21.30
C THR A 150 7.56 -8.13 -20.95
N GLY A 151 6.53 -8.09 -20.12
CA GLY A 151 5.93 -6.82 -19.68
C GLY A 151 4.87 -6.98 -18.62
N CYS A 152 4.44 -5.85 -18.06
CA CYS A 152 3.31 -5.80 -17.14
C CYS A 152 2.54 -4.48 -17.25
N MET A 153 1.30 -4.51 -16.78
CA MET A 153 0.43 -3.33 -16.73
C MET A 153 -0.29 -3.29 -15.38
N ALA A 154 -0.42 -2.10 -14.80
CA ALA A 154 -1.33 -1.83 -13.69
C ALA A 154 -2.29 -0.69 -14.04
N PHE A 155 -3.55 -0.86 -13.67
CA PHE A 155 -4.57 0.18 -13.78
C PHE A 155 -5.31 0.34 -12.46
N VAL A 156 -5.24 1.53 -11.87
CA VAL A 156 -5.89 1.87 -10.61
C VAL A 156 -6.67 3.17 -10.78
N GLY A 157 -7.93 3.04 -11.14
CA GLY A 157 -8.85 4.16 -11.31
C GLY A 157 -9.93 4.14 -10.22
N THR A 158 -10.14 5.29 -9.59
CA THR A 158 -11.28 5.56 -8.72
C THR A 158 -11.79 6.97 -8.98
N HIS A 159 -13.02 7.26 -8.55
CA HIS A 159 -13.53 8.64 -8.65
C HIS A 159 -13.30 9.43 -7.36
N GLY A 160 -12.15 9.20 -6.70
CA GLY A 160 -11.71 9.93 -5.53
C GLY A 160 -12.15 9.32 -4.20
N VAL A 161 -11.53 9.82 -3.13
CA VAL A 161 -11.71 9.31 -1.77
C VAL A 161 -12.76 10.10 -0.97
N GLU A 162 -13.16 11.27 -1.44
CA GLU A 162 -14.14 12.18 -0.81
C GLU A 162 -15.53 11.56 -0.66
N ARG A 163 -15.81 10.49 -1.37
CA ARG A 163 -17.08 9.75 -1.32
C ARG A 163 -17.18 8.81 -0.12
N HIS A 164 -16.04 8.39 0.44
CA HIS A 164 -16.02 7.42 1.55
C HIS A 164 -15.24 7.93 2.77
N ASN A 165 -14.46 9.00 2.63
CA ASN A 165 -13.69 9.57 3.73
C ASN A 165 -14.30 10.91 4.15
N PRO A 166 -14.70 11.08 5.42
CA PRO A 166 -15.27 12.34 5.90
C PRO A 166 -14.26 13.47 6.04
N ASN A 167 -12.96 13.17 6.00
CA ASN A 167 -11.85 14.12 6.09
C ASN A 167 -10.84 13.84 4.98
N PRO A 168 -11.19 14.08 3.69
CA PRO A 168 -10.38 13.66 2.56
C PRO A 168 -9.24 14.62 2.20
N ASP A 169 -9.14 15.78 2.84
CA ASP A 169 -8.26 16.90 2.43
C ASP A 169 -6.81 16.47 2.22
N PHE A 170 -6.24 15.68 3.14
CA PHE A 170 -4.83 15.30 3.06
C PHE A 170 -4.50 14.43 1.83
N TYR A 171 -5.50 13.78 1.21
CA TYR A 171 -5.31 13.05 -0.05
C TYR A 171 -5.13 13.99 -1.25
N TYR A 172 -5.56 15.25 -1.12
CA TYR A 172 -5.52 16.25 -2.19
C TYR A 172 -4.53 17.37 -1.93
N GLN A 173 -3.86 17.35 -0.77
CA GLN A 173 -2.81 18.29 -0.38
C GLN A 173 -1.42 17.74 -0.72
N LYS A 174 -0.40 18.61 -0.63
CA LYS A 174 1.00 18.23 -0.87
C LYS A 174 1.41 16.99 -0.05
N GLY A 175 1.90 15.98 -0.73
CA GLY A 175 2.22 14.67 -0.14
C GLY A 175 1.09 13.65 -0.25
N GLY A 176 -0.05 14.02 -0.81
CA GLY A 176 -1.16 13.15 -1.18
C GLY A 176 -1.17 12.80 -2.67
N GLY A 177 -2.36 12.60 -3.21
CA GLY A 177 -2.60 12.18 -4.59
C GLY A 177 -2.60 10.66 -4.78
N PRO A 178 -3.21 10.19 -5.87
CA PRO A 178 -3.35 8.75 -6.12
C PRO A 178 -1.99 8.05 -6.25
N LEU A 179 -0.97 8.74 -6.76
CA LEU A 179 0.36 8.16 -6.94
C LEU A 179 1.05 7.85 -5.59
N LEU A 180 0.92 8.70 -4.58
CA LEU A 180 1.50 8.46 -3.26
C LEU A 180 0.58 7.64 -2.34
N ASP A 181 -0.72 7.67 -2.59
CA ASP A 181 -1.69 6.88 -1.81
C ASP A 181 -1.75 5.41 -2.27
N LEU A 182 -1.92 5.17 -3.57
CA LEU A 182 -2.15 3.84 -4.14
C LEU A 182 -0.92 3.28 -4.87
N GLY A 183 -0.08 4.15 -5.46
CA GLY A 183 1.10 3.75 -6.21
C GLY A 183 2.08 2.85 -5.47
N PRO A 184 2.36 3.05 -4.16
CA PRO A 184 3.28 2.19 -3.42
C PRO A 184 2.92 0.71 -3.46
N TYR A 185 1.64 0.35 -3.45
CA TYR A 185 1.20 -1.04 -3.52
C TYR A 185 1.56 -1.70 -4.85
N TYR A 186 1.26 -1.01 -5.97
CA TYR A 186 1.47 -1.54 -7.31
C TYR A 186 2.93 -1.48 -7.75
N LEU A 187 3.65 -0.41 -7.42
CA LEU A 187 5.09 -0.32 -7.67
C LEU A 187 5.87 -1.39 -6.92
N THR A 188 5.51 -1.65 -5.66
CA THR A 188 6.13 -2.73 -4.89
C THR A 188 5.82 -4.10 -5.49
N ALA A 189 4.57 -4.33 -5.92
CA ALA A 189 4.19 -5.55 -6.61
C ALA A 189 4.95 -5.71 -7.93
N MET A 190 5.08 -4.64 -8.74
CA MET A 190 5.87 -4.66 -9.96
C MET A 190 7.32 -5.04 -9.69
N VAL A 191 7.98 -4.40 -8.73
CA VAL A 191 9.38 -4.71 -8.39
C VAL A 191 9.51 -6.13 -7.83
N PHE A 192 8.58 -6.57 -7.00
CA PHE A 192 8.54 -7.93 -6.45
C PHE A 192 8.40 -9.01 -7.53
N LEU A 193 7.62 -8.74 -8.58
CA LEU A 193 7.31 -9.71 -9.63
C LEU A 193 8.28 -9.64 -10.81
N MET A 194 8.68 -8.42 -11.22
CA MET A 194 9.42 -8.18 -12.46
C MET A 194 10.90 -7.82 -12.23
N GLY A 195 11.29 -7.54 -10.98
CA GLY A 195 12.63 -7.10 -10.62
C GLY A 195 12.81 -5.57 -10.61
N PRO A 196 14.07 -5.08 -10.52
CA PRO A 196 14.36 -3.65 -10.39
C PRO A 196 13.92 -2.84 -11.61
N ILE A 197 13.37 -1.64 -11.36
CA ILE A 197 13.08 -0.63 -12.37
C ILE A 197 14.34 0.20 -12.60
N ILE A 198 14.84 0.28 -13.83
CA ILE A 198 16.05 1.02 -14.21
C ILE A 198 15.76 2.33 -14.93
N ARG A 199 14.57 2.48 -15.50
CA ARG A 199 14.14 3.70 -16.16
C ARG A 199 12.65 3.94 -15.97
N VAL A 200 12.28 5.21 -15.81
CA VAL A 200 10.89 5.66 -15.70
C VAL A 200 10.65 6.89 -16.56
N SER A 201 9.47 6.94 -17.19
CA SER A 201 8.93 8.13 -17.84
C SER A 201 7.45 8.23 -17.55
N GLY A 202 6.90 9.43 -17.54
CA GLY A 202 5.48 9.58 -17.24
C GLY A 202 4.97 11.00 -17.39
N MET A 203 3.65 11.13 -17.25
CA MET A 203 2.93 12.38 -17.24
C MET A 203 1.91 12.35 -16.10
N ALA A 204 1.69 13.51 -15.49
CA ALA A 204 0.65 13.67 -14.48
C ALA A 204 -0.06 15.01 -14.66
N ARG A 205 -1.29 15.08 -14.18
CA ARG A 205 -2.07 16.31 -14.18
C ARG A 205 -3.09 16.34 -13.06
N LYS A 206 -3.43 17.51 -12.66
CA LYS A 206 -4.61 17.82 -11.86
C LYS A 206 -5.79 18.04 -12.80
N THR A 207 -6.90 17.32 -12.61
CA THR A 207 -8.10 17.45 -13.45
C THR A 207 -9.04 18.54 -12.95
N PHE A 208 -9.25 18.63 -11.63
CA PHE A 208 -10.13 19.59 -11.00
C PHE A 208 -9.37 20.44 -9.99
N ASP A 209 -9.65 21.76 -9.93
CA ASP A 209 -9.07 22.65 -8.92
C ASP A 209 -9.71 22.47 -7.53
N LYS A 210 -10.95 21.99 -7.51
CA LYS A 210 -11.72 21.73 -6.28
C LYS A 210 -12.52 20.46 -6.43
N ARG A 211 -12.76 19.79 -5.29
CA ARG A 211 -13.67 18.65 -5.18
C ARG A 211 -14.64 18.86 -4.02
N GLN A 212 -15.84 18.32 -4.15
CA GLN A 212 -16.83 18.38 -3.11
C GLN A 212 -16.76 17.15 -2.22
N ILE A 213 -16.79 17.33 -0.91
CA ILE A 213 -16.86 16.25 0.06
C ILE A 213 -18.28 15.67 0.01
N GLU A 214 -18.39 14.37 -0.22
CA GLU A 214 -19.67 13.68 -0.40
C GLU A 214 -20.02 12.78 0.80
N ASN A 215 -19.32 12.90 1.93
CA ASN A 215 -19.52 12.04 3.09
C ASN A 215 -19.29 12.76 4.42
N GLY A 216 -19.97 12.27 5.48
CA GLY A 216 -19.80 12.72 6.85
C GLY A 216 -20.38 14.10 7.15
N PRO A 217 -19.95 14.70 8.28
CA PRO A 217 -20.45 16.01 8.73
C PRO A 217 -20.16 17.17 7.77
N ARG A 218 -19.13 17.02 6.94
CA ARG A 218 -18.67 18.02 5.97
C ARG A 218 -19.25 17.81 4.57
N ASN A 219 -20.26 16.95 4.42
CA ASN A 219 -20.92 16.69 3.14
C ASN A 219 -21.41 18.00 2.50
N GLY A 220 -21.03 18.22 1.25
CA GLY A 220 -21.36 19.43 0.49
C GLY A 220 -20.27 20.53 0.56
N GLU A 221 -19.31 20.47 1.46
CA GLU A 221 -18.18 21.39 1.49
C GLU A 221 -17.23 21.18 0.30
N TRP A 222 -16.64 22.25 -0.18
CA TRP A 222 -15.64 22.23 -1.23
C TRP A 222 -14.23 22.27 -0.63
N MET A 223 -13.33 21.44 -1.13
CA MET A 223 -11.90 21.45 -0.79
C MET A 223 -11.05 21.74 -2.01
N ASP A 224 -9.89 22.35 -1.80
CA ASP A 224 -8.91 22.63 -2.84
C ASP A 224 -8.09 21.36 -3.19
N VAL A 225 -7.72 21.23 -4.46
CA VAL A 225 -6.87 20.15 -4.98
C VAL A 225 -5.51 20.76 -5.34
N GLU A 226 -4.47 20.37 -4.60
CA GLU A 226 -3.12 20.94 -4.73
C GLU A 226 -2.16 19.99 -5.48
N VAL A 227 -2.58 18.74 -5.74
CA VAL A 227 -1.73 17.69 -6.30
C VAL A 227 -2.29 17.12 -7.60
N ASP A 228 -1.45 16.44 -8.37
CA ASP A 228 -1.89 15.70 -9.55
C ASP A 228 -2.80 14.53 -9.14
N THR A 229 -3.93 14.42 -9.84
CA THR A 229 -4.98 13.42 -9.56
C THR A 229 -5.08 12.33 -10.61
N HIS A 230 -4.35 12.46 -11.72
CA HIS A 230 -4.27 11.48 -12.79
C HIS A 230 -2.83 11.36 -13.28
N SER A 231 -2.28 10.15 -13.31
CA SER A 231 -0.92 9.90 -13.77
C SER A 231 -0.81 8.65 -14.62
N LEU A 232 0.09 8.73 -15.60
CA LEU A 232 0.48 7.67 -16.51
C LEU A 232 1.99 7.48 -16.39
N SER A 233 2.45 6.25 -16.17
CA SER A 233 3.86 5.94 -16.02
C SER A 233 4.26 4.76 -16.90
N MET A 234 5.49 4.81 -17.41
CA MET A 234 6.13 3.73 -18.18
C MET A 234 7.44 3.37 -17.48
N PHE A 235 7.75 2.08 -17.44
CA PHE A 235 8.91 1.52 -16.75
C PHE A 235 9.71 0.62 -17.68
N GLU A 236 11.03 0.62 -17.48
CA GLU A 236 11.92 -0.41 -18.01
C GLU A 236 12.54 -1.15 -16.83
N PHE A 237 12.41 -2.46 -16.82
CA PHE A 237 13.00 -3.32 -15.81
C PHE A 237 14.41 -3.77 -16.21
N GLU A 238 15.23 -4.13 -15.23
CA GLU A 238 16.60 -4.64 -15.45
C GLU A 238 16.62 -5.86 -16.38
N SER A 239 15.56 -6.67 -16.39
CA SER A 239 15.37 -7.81 -17.31
C SER A 239 15.15 -7.41 -18.77
N GLY A 240 14.94 -6.14 -19.08
CA GLY A 240 14.50 -5.63 -20.37
C GLY A 240 12.98 -5.66 -20.58
N ALA A 241 12.21 -6.21 -19.65
CA ALA A 241 10.75 -6.14 -19.69
C ALA A 241 10.26 -4.70 -19.57
N LEU A 242 9.10 -4.40 -20.17
CA LEU A 242 8.48 -3.07 -20.10
C LEU A 242 7.23 -3.10 -19.19
N GLY A 243 6.98 -2.02 -18.50
CA GLY A 243 5.78 -1.87 -17.67
C GLY A 243 5.06 -0.55 -17.90
N SER A 244 3.78 -0.53 -17.59
CA SER A 244 2.99 0.70 -17.53
C SER A 244 2.09 0.72 -16.30
N MET A 245 1.81 1.92 -15.81
CA MET A 245 0.86 2.13 -14.73
C MET A 245 0.03 3.38 -14.96
N THR A 246 -1.29 3.23 -14.94
CA THR A 246 -2.23 4.34 -14.80
C THR A 246 -2.75 4.35 -13.39
N ILE A 247 -2.69 5.51 -12.74
CA ILE A 247 -3.23 5.67 -11.39
C ILE A 247 -3.98 7.00 -11.27
N SER A 248 -5.22 6.96 -10.78
CA SER A 248 -6.12 8.09 -10.90
C SER A 248 -7.21 8.14 -9.84
N PHE A 249 -7.55 9.35 -9.40
CA PHE A 249 -8.78 9.68 -8.67
C PHE A 249 -9.87 10.28 -9.57
N ASP A 250 -9.69 10.24 -10.90
CA ASP A 250 -10.59 10.92 -11.86
C ASP A 250 -11.33 9.94 -12.77
N VAL A 251 -11.30 8.64 -12.46
CA VAL A 251 -11.93 7.59 -13.25
C VAL A 251 -13.20 7.11 -12.57
N TRP A 252 -14.33 7.22 -13.28
CA TRP A 252 -15.63 6.77 -12.78
C TRP A 252 -15.74 5.25 -12.75
N ASP A 253 -15.33 4.61 -13.85
CA ASP A 253 -15.41 3.16 -14.03
C ASP A 253 -14.42 2.71 -15.12
N SER A 254 -14.01 1.44 -15.09
CA SER A 254 -13.13 0.83 -16.09
C SER A 254 -13.24 -0.68 -16.07
N GLU A 255 -13.27 -1.29 -17.24
CA GLU A 255 -13.14 -2.75 -17.43
C GLU A 255 -11.68 -3.22 -17.51
N THR A 256 -10.72 -2.30 -17.40
CA THR A 256 -9.29 -2.63 -17.45
C THR A 256 -8.91 -3.46 -16.23
N PRO A 257 -8.25 -4.62 -16.40
CA PRO A 257 -7.76 -5.42 -15.28
C PRO A 257 -6.86 -4.60 -14.35
N ARG A 258 -6.91 -4.93 -13.08
CA ARG A 258 -6.11 -4.25 -12.06
C ARG A 258 -4.61 -4.43 -12.28
N PHE A 259 -4.20 -5.63 -12.74
CA PHE A 259 -2.82 -5.95 -13.03
C PHE A 259 -2.72 -7.10 -14.04
N GLU A 260 -1.83 -6.99 -15.00
CA GLU A 260 -1.50 -8.05 -15.94
C GLU A 260 0.01 -8.22 -16.09
N ILE A 261 0.44 -9.47 -16.33
CA ILE A 261 1.82 -9.80 -16.68
C ILE A 261 1.80 -10.60 -17.97
N TYR A 262 2.57 -10.16 -18.93
CA TYR A 262 2.73 -10.78 -20.23
C TYR A 262 4.04 -11.56 -20.26
N GLY A 263 3.99 -12.79 -20.73
CA GLY A 263 5.16 -13.64 -20.89
C GLY A 263 5.20 -14.24 -22.30
N THR A 264 6.31 -14.92 -22.63
CA THR A 264 6.49 -15.57 -23.94
C THR A 264 5.48 -16.68 -24.21
N ASP A 265 4.97 -17.33 -23.16
CA ASP A 265 4.15 -18.52 -23.25
C ASP A 265 2.75 -18.35 -22.63
N GLY A 266 2.44 -17.18 -22.11
CA GLY A 266 1.14 -16.93 -21.52
C GLY A 266 0.99 -15.56 -20.86
N THR A 267 -0.17 -15.33 -20.24
CA THR A 267 -0.52 -14.12 -19.53
C THR A 267 -1.11 -14.45 -18.17
N ILE A 268 -0.72 -13.73 -17.14
CA ILE A 268 -1.36 -13.70 -15.84
C ILE A 268 -2.17 -12.43 -15.74
N CYS A 269 -3.44 -12.53 -15.33
CA CYS A 269 -4.34 -11.40 -15.15
C CYS A 269 -4.89 -11.41 -13.73
N ILE A 270 -4.78 -10.29 -13.05
CA ILE A 270 -5.49 -9.98 -11.82
C ILE A 270 -6.65 -9.06 -12.22
N PRO A 271 -7.87 -9.60 -12.31
CA PRO A 271 -9.03 -8.79 -12.66
C PRO A 271 -9.30 -7.76 -11.56
N ASP A 272 -10.08 -6.75 -11.86
CA ASP A 272 -10.63 -5.88 -10.82
C ASP A 272 -11.71 -6.68 -10.06
N PRO A 273 -11.46 -7.05 -8.82
CA PRO A 273 -12.26 -8.10 -8.20
C PRO A 273 -13.52 -7.61 -7.55
N ASP A 274 -13.55 -6.35 -7.14
CA ASP A 274 -14.67 -5.85 -6.37
C ASP A 274 -14.54 -4.34 -6.15
N PRO A 275 -15.48 -3.54 -6.66
CA PRO A 275 -15.54 -2.11 -6.37
C PRO A 275 -15.74 -1.80 -4.87
N VAL A 276 -16.14 -2.79 -4.06
CA VAL A 276 -16.39 -2.62 -2.63
C VAL A 276 -15.11 -2.70 -1.80
N HIS A 277 -14.11 -3.50 -2.21
CA HIS A 277 -12.89 -3.73 -1.42
C HIS A 277 -11.72 -2.80 -1.76
N GLY A 278 -11.88 -1.92 -2.74
CA GLY A 278 -10.88 -0.89 -3.09
C GLY A 278 -9.62 -1.42 -3.74
N ALA A 279 -8.58 -0.57 -3.74
CA ALA A 279 -7.33 -0.83 -4.46
C ALA A 279 -6.38 -1.80 -3.75
N ASN A 280 -6.59 -2.07 -2.46
CA ASN A 280 -5.71 -2.91 -1.64
C ASN A 280 -6.22 -4.35 -1.63
N ASP A 281 -5.82 -5.10 -2.62
CA ASP A 281 -6.38 -6.41 -2.88
C ASP A 281 -5.42 -7.54 -2.53
N PHE A 282 -5.61 -8.11 -1.35
CA PHE A 282 -4.81 -9.24 -0.86
C PHE A 282 -5.31 -10.60 -1.38
N HIS A 283 -6.58 -10.67 -1.82
CA HIS A 283 -7.29 -11.91 -2.10
C HIS A 283 -8.00 -11.84 -3.44
N GLY A 284 -8.49 -13.00 -3.89
CA GLY A 284 -9.31 -13.12 -5.08
C GLY A 284 -8.68 -13.93 -6.20
N PRO A 285 -9.34 -14.06 -7.35
CA PRO A 285 -8.89 -14.93 -8.43
C PRO A 285 -7.63 -14.38 -9.12
N VAL A 286 -6.79 -15.29 -9.57
CA VAL A 286 -5.72 -15.04 -10.53
C VAL A 286 -6.07 -15.81 -11.78
N TRP A 287 -6.21 -15.14 -12.90
CA TRP A 287 -6.45 -15.79 -14.16
C TRP A 287 -5.13 -16.03 -14.88
N TYR A 288 -4.99 -17.23 -15.39
CA TYR A 288 -3.82 -17.67 -16.11
C TYR A 288 -4.23 -18.20 -17.47
N ARG A 289 -3.60 -17.70 -18.53
CA ARG A 289 -3.87 -18.09 -19.92
C ARG A 289 -2.56 -18.49 -20.59
N THR A 290 -2.54 -19.67 -21.20
CA THR A 290 -1.40 -20.15 -21.99
C THR A 290 -1.67 -20.05 -23.48
N CYS A 291 -0.61 -20.15 -24.28
CA CYS A 291 -0.66 -20.14 -25.75
C CYS A 291 -1.61 -21.23 -26.33
N LEU A 292 -1.75 -22.35 -25.66
CA LEU A 292 -2.63 -23.44 -26.11
C LEU A 292 -4.14 -23.09 -26.09
N LEU A 293 -4.54 -22.04 -25.38
CA LEU A 293 -5.90 -21.52 -25.39
C LEU A 293 -6.16 -20.49 -26.48
N TYR A 294 -5.12 -20.09 -27.21
CA TYR A 294 -5.20 -19.15 -28.35
C TYR A 294 -5.25 -19.81 -29.72
N THR A 295 -5.52 -21.09 -29.81
CA THR A 295 -6.06 -21.63 -31.06
C THR A 295 -7.42 -20.99 -31.22
N SER A 296 -7.53 -20.09 -32.22
CA SER A 296 -8.70 -19.27 -32.57
C SER A 296 -10.00 -19.80 -31.99
N PRO A 297 -10.72 -19.08 -31.11
CA PRO A 297 -12.01 -19.55 -30.68
C PRO A 297 -12.85 -19.71 -31.94
N SER A 298 -13.15 -20.95 -32.30
CA SER A 298 -14.21 -21.23 -33.27
C SER A 298 -15.46 -20.49 -32.77
N PRO A 299 -16.28 -19.92 -33.64
CA PRO A 299 -17.60 -19.38 -33.23
C PRO A 299 -18.41 -20.36 -32.38
N ARG A 300 -18.06 -21.66 -32.40
CA ARG A 300 -18.64 -22.71 -31.56
C ARG A 300 -18.07 -22.70 -30.13
N ASP A 301 -16.83 -22.24 -29.92
CA ASP A 301 -16.19 -22.21 -28.58
C ASP A 301 -16.67 -20.99 -27.77
N ALA A 302 -17.11 -19.93 -28.43
CA ALA A 302 -17.73 -18.76 -27.78
C ALA A 302 -19.02 -19.09 -27.01
N THR A 303 -19.65 -20.22 -27.31
CA THR A 303 -20.85 -20.70 -26.59
C THR A 303 -20.54 -21.51 -25.35
N LEU A 304 -19.30 -22.02 -25.19
CA LEU A 304 -18.89 -22.80 -24.03
C LEU A 304 -18.29 -21.94 -22.89
N SER A 305 -17.92 -20.68 -23.17
CA SER A 305 -17.42 -19.76 -22.15
C SER A 305 -18.49 -19.05 -21.33
N ARG A 306 -19.76 -19.26 -21.63
CA ARG A 306 -20.92 -18.82 -20.82
C ARG A 306 -21.39 -19.97 -19.94
N MET A 307 -20.63 -20.33 -18.93
CA MET A 307 -21.23 -21.02 -17.79
C MET A 307 -22.06 -20.00 -17.02
N PRO A 308 -23.36 -20.23 -16.81
CA PRO A 308 -24.14 -19.39 -15.95
C PRO A 308 -23.58 -19.50 -14.54
N SER A 309 -23.40 -18.37 -13.87
CA SER A 309 -23.23 -18.31 -12.43
C SER A 309 -24.47 -18.93 -11.81
N SER A 310 -24.38 -20.19 -11.46
CA SER A 310 -25.43 -20.83 -10.69
C SER A 310 -25.31 -20.40 -9.25
N ALA A 311 -26.37 -19.70 -8.79
CA ALA A 311 -26.96 -19.58 -7.47
C ALA A 311 -26.04 -19.79 -6.25
#